data_918f288342615db6b61c0fd3cafbc663
#
_entry.id   918f288342615db6b61c0fd3cafbc663
#
_cell.length_a   1.000
_cell.length_b   1.000
_cell.length_c   1.000
_cell.angle_alpha   90.00
_cell.angle_beta   90.00
_cell.angle_gamma   90.00
#
_symmetry.space_group_name_H-M   'P 1'
#
loop_
_entity.id
_entity.type
_entity.pdbx_description
1 polymer ?
#
loop_
_entity_poly.entity_id
_entity_poly.type
_entity_poly.pdbx_seq_one_letter_code
_entity_poly.pdbx_strand_id
1 'polypeptide(L)'
;MSNLLEDYESYLTTEKKASANTVSSYLRDVHQFAQEMEERDVPLDEVLPRDVEDYIRGLTRRGKSAATVTRSVASIKSFYNCLLSRGLVESNPARNVTA
;
A
#
# COMPACT_ATOMS: atom_id res chain seq x y z
N MET A 1 -9.92 -9.21 7.00
CA MET A 1 -9.02 -8.82 5.91
C MET A 1 -9.55 -7.63 5.16
N SER A 2 -10.77 -7.76 4.63
CA SER A 2 -11.38 -6.66 3.90
C SER A 2 -11.52 -5.40 4.75
N ASN A 3 -11.57 -5.53 6.07
CA ASN A 3 -11.78 -4.38 6.95
C ASN A 3 -10.64 -3.37 6.88
N LEU A 4 -9.40 -3.82 6.66
CA LEU A 4 -8.28 -2.89 6.56
C LEU A 4 -8.38 -2.03 5.31
N LEU A 5 -8.84 -2.62 4.20
CA LEU A 5 -9.03 -1.85 2.98
C LEU A 5 -10.20 -0.88 3.10
N GLU A 6 -11.27 -1.29 3.79
CA GLU A 6 -12.39 -0.40 4.05
C GLU A 6 -11.96 0.78 4.93
N ASP A 7 -11.15 0.51 5.94
CA ASP A 7 -10.60 1.55 6.79
C ASP A 7 -9.74 2.51 5.98
N TYR A 8 -8.94 1.99 5.06
CA TYR A 8 -8.10 2.80 4.23
C TYR A 8 -8.94 3.67 3.29
N GLU A 9 -9.99 3.12 2.71
CA GLU A 9 -10.88 3.91 1.86
C GLU A 9 -11.48 5.08 2.63
N SER A 10 -11.95 4.81 3.84
CA SER A 10 -12.50 5.83 4.71
C SER A 10 -11.46 6.91 5.03
N TYR A 11 -10.24 6.48 5.34
CA TYR A 11 -9.12 7.37 5.62
C TYR A 11 -8.84 8.31 4.44
N LEU A 12 -8.80 7.76 3.22
CA LEU A 12 -8.55 8.57 2.04
C LEU A 12 -9.69 9.56 1.79
N THR A 13 -10.92 9.12 2.00
CA THR A 13 -12.09 9.93 1.71
C THR A 13 -12.30 11.03 2.74
N THR A 14 -12.17 10.68 4.04
CA THR A 14 -12.52 11.60 5.10
C THR A 14 -11.34 12.41 5.62
N GLU A 15 -10.20 11.76 5.87
CA GLU A 15 -9.07 12.46 6.48
C GLU A 15 -8.18 13.12 5.44
N LYS A 16 -7.97 12.48 4.31
CA LYS A 16 -7.13 13.03 3.26
C LYS A 16 -7.92 13.80 2.22
N LYS A 17 -9.24 13.62 2.20
CA LYS A 17 -10.13 14.31 1.25
C LYS A 17 -9.65 14.14 -0.19
N ALA A 18 -9.18 12.95 -0.52
CA ALA A 18 -8.64 12.66 -1.84
C ALA A 18 -9.77 12.62 -2.87
N SER A 19 -9.43 12.93 -4.13
CA SER A 19 -10.40 12.85 -5.21
C SER A 19 -10.84 11.41 -5.44
N ALA A 20 -12.00 11.23 -6.09
CA ALA A 20 -12.52 9.91 -6.39
C ALA A 20 -11.53 9.10 -7.22
N ASN A 21 -10.84 9.72 -8.17
CA ASN A 21 -9.85 9.04 -9.00
C ASN A 21 -8.66 8.58 -8.16
N THR A 22 -8.19 9.41 -7.25
CA THR A 22 -7.08 9.07 -6.37
C THR A 22 -7.47 7.92 -5.45
N VAL A 23 -8.67 7.98 -4.85
CA VAL A 23 -9.14 6.91 -3.97
C VAL A 23 -9.18 5.59 -4.75
N SER A 24 -9.76 5.59 -5.93
CA SER A 24 -9.89 4.40 -6.75
C SER A 24 -8.53 3.82 -7.11
N SER A 25 -7.59 4.67 -7.55
CA SER A 25 -6.26 4.21 -7.96
C SER A 25 -5.47 3.67 -6.80
N TYR A 26 -5.51 4.37 -5.66
CA TYR A 26 -4.76 3.95 -4.48
C TYR A 26 -5.32 2.65 -3.91
N LEU A 27 -6.65 2.50 -3.89
CA LEU A 27 -7.25 1.27 -3.41
C LEU A 27 -6.85 0.08 -4.29
N ARG A 28 -6.83 0.29 -5.61
CA ARG A 28 -6.41 -0.77 -6.53
C ARG A 28 -4.97 -1.19 -6.26
N ASP A 29 -4.08 -0.21 -6.10
CA ASP A 29 -2.67 -0.49 -5.86
C ASP A 29 -2.48 -1.26 -4.56
N VAL A 30 -3.15 -0.83 -3.50
CA VAL A 30 -3.02 -1.48 -2.20
C VAL A 30 -3.66 -2.87 -2.22
N HIS A 31 -4.79 -3.01 -2.94
CA HIS A 31 -5.42 -4.32 -3.07
C HIS A 31 -4.48 -5.33 -3.73
N GLN A 32 -3.79 -4.92 -4.79
CA GLN A 32 -2.83 -5.80 -5.45
C GLN A 32 -1.68 -6.17 -4.53
N PHE A 33 -1.18 -5.19 -3.78
CA PHE A 33 -0.13 -5.44 -2.81
C PHE A 33 -0.61 -6.43 -1.74
N ALA A 34 -1.81 -6.22 -1.21
CA ALA A 34 -2.35 -7.09 -0.17
C ALA A 34 -2.53 -8.52 -0.67
N GLN A 35 -2.97 -8.68 -1.92
CA GLN A 35 -3.11 -10.01 -2.51
C GLN A 35 -1.77 -10.73 -2.59
N GLU A 36 -0.73 -10.04 -2.99
CA GLU A 36 0.58 -10.66 -3.09
C GLU A 36 1.13 -11.02 -1.71
N MET A 37 0.93 -10.18 -0.72
CA MET A 37 1.35 -10.50 0.65
C MET A 37 0.60 -11.73 1.16
N GLU A 38 -0.69 -11.84 0.85
CA GLU A 38 -1.46 -13.01 1.24
C GLU A 38 -0.91 -14.27 0.58
N GLU A 39 -0.52 -14.20 -0.70
CA GLU A 39 0.07 -15.33 -1.40
C GLU A 39 1.40 -15.76 -0.80
N ARG A 40 2.11 -14.83 -0.19
CA ARG A 40 3.40 -15.11 0.48
C ARG A 40 3.23 -15.45 1.94
N ASP A 41 2.00 -15.51 2.43
CA ASP A 41 1.69 -15.76 3.85
C ASP A 41 2.29 -14.69 4.76
N VAL A 42 2.30 -13.42 4.31
CA VAL A 42 2.79 -12.31 5.10
C VAL A 42 1.59 -11.47 5.54
N PRO A 43 1.25 -11.45 6.84
CA PRO A 43 0.19 -10.57 7.31
C PRO A 43 0.53 -9.11 7.08
N LEU A 44 -0.48 -8.30 6.78
CA LEU A 44 -0.24 -6.89 6.45
C LEU A 44 0.37 -6.11 7.60
N ASP A 45 0.10 -6.51 8.84
CA ASP A 45 0.68 -5.85 10.00
C ASP A 45 2.08 -6.38 10.36
N GLU A 46 2.60 -7.33 9.58
CA GLU A 46 3.93 -7.90 9.80
C GLU A 46 4.84 -7.74 8.60
N VAL A 47 4.45 -6.91 7.63
CA VAL A 47 5.25 -6.68 6.44
C VAL A 47 6.52 -5.93 6.81
N LEU A 48 7.66 -6.40 6.28
CA LEU A 48 8.96 -5.78 6.50
C LEU A 48 9.33 -4.91 5.30
N PRO A 49 10.28 -3.96 5.48
CA PRO A 49 10.69 -3.12 4.35
C PRO A 49 11.15 -3.92 3.14
N ARG A 50 11.85 -5.04 3.34
CA ARG A 50 12.30 -5.86 2.21
C ARG A 50 11.13 -6.47 1.45
N ASP A 51 10.01 -6.76 2.13
CA ASP A 51 8.82 -7.29 1.46
C ASP A 51 8.26 -6.25 0.50
N VAL A 52 8.23 -5.00 0.91
CA VAL A 52 7.77 -3.91 0.05
C VAL A 52 8.74 -3.73 -1.11
N GLU A 53 10.04 -3.73 -0.83
CA GLU A 53 11.06 -3.57 -1.88
C GLU A 53 10.95 -4.68 -2.92
N ASP A 54 10.78 -5.92 -2.47
CA ASP A 54 10.64 -7.05 -3.39
C ASP A 54 9.39 -6.90 -4.25
N TYR A 55 8.29 -6.46 -3.65
CA TYR A 55 7.06 -6.23 -4.40
C TYR A 55 7.27 -5.17 -5.49
N ILE A 56 7.92 -4.06 -5.14
CA ILE A 56 8.16 -2.97 -6.09
C ILE A 56 9.08 -3.43 -7.22
N ARG A 57 10.15 -4.18 -6.90
CA ARG A 57 11.01 -4.73 -7.93
C ARG A 57 10.25 -5.68 -8.85
N GLY A 58 9.31 -6.42 -8.29
CA GLY A 58 8.45 -7.30 -9.08
C GLY A 58 7.60 -6.56 -10.08
N LEU A 59 7.08 -5.38 -9.72
CA LEU A 59 6.31 -4.56 -10.65
C LEU A 59 7.18 -4.15 -11.84
N THR A 60 8.40 -3.71 -11.57
CA THR A 60 9.33 -3.30 -12.64
C THR A 60 9.65 -4.48 -13.55
N ARG A 61 9.90 -5.64 -12.98
CA ARG A 61 10.21 -6.83 -13.77
C ARG A 61 9.05 -7.26 -14.66
N ARG A 62 7.81 -7.02 -14.21
CA ARG A 62 6.63 -7.37 -15.01
C ARG A 62 6.30 -6.32 -16.06
N GLY A 63 7.15 -5.31 -16.21
CA GLY A 63 6.99 -4.32 -17.25
C GLY A 63 6.03 -3.19 -16.92
N LYS A 64 5.71 -2.99 -15.64
CA LYS A 64 4.87 -1.86 -15.27
C LYS A 64 5.60 -0.55 -15.52
N SER A 65 4.84 0.48 -15.92
CA SER A 65 5.45 1.77 -16.24
C SER A 65 6.04 2.42 -14.99
N ALA A 66 6.99 3.34 -15.20
CA ALA A 66 7.59 4.07 -14.09
C ALA A 66 6.53 4.83 -13.30
N ALA A 67 5.54 5.38 -13.97
CA ALA A 67 4.46 6.10 -13.30
C ALA A 67 3.65 5.17 -12.40
N THR A 68 3.35 3.96 -12.87
CA THR A 68 2.62 2.97 -12.07
C THR A 68 3.43 2.55 -10.86
N VAL A 69 4.73 2.31 -11.04
CA VAL A 69 5.59 1.89 -9.93
C VAL A 69 5.68 3.00 -8.88
N THR A 70 5.89 4.24 -9.32
CA THR A 70 5.96 5.38 -8.40
C THR A 70 4.65 5.55 -7.63
N ARG A 71 3.52 5.44 -8.31
CA ARG A 71 2.22 5.57 -7.67
C ARG A 71 2.00 4.44 -6.66
N SER A 72 2.44 3.22 -6.99
CA SER A 72 2.30 2.08 -6.08
C SER A 72 3.10 2.29 -4.80
N VAL A 73 4.30 2.84 -4.91
CA VAL A 73 5.07 3.18 -3.70
C VAL A 73 4.29 4.18 -2.85
N ALA A 74 3.75 5.22 -3.48
CA ALA A 74 3.01 6.25 -2.75
C ALA A 74 1.76 5.69 -2.08
N SER A 75 1.02 4.81 -2.78
CA SER A 75 -0.20 4.24 -2.21
C SER A 75 0.11 3.30 -1.05
N ILE A 76 1.18 2.51 -1.13
CA ILE A 76 1.56 1.63 -0.03
C ILE A 76 1.99 2.45 1.18
N LYS A 77 2.77 3.52 0.98
CA LYS A 77 3.14 4.40 2.08
C LYS A 77 1.91 5.01 2.74
N SER A 78 0.97 5.46 1.94
CA SER A 78 -0.28 6.05 2.43
C SER A 78 -1.08 5.03 3.25
N PHE A 79 -1.15 3.80 2.76
CA PHE A 79 -1.86 2.73 3.46
C PHE A 79 -1.26 2.50 4.85
N TYR A 80 0.07 2.40 4.94
CA TYR A 80 0.70 2.16 6.24
C TYR A 80 0.65 3.39 7.15
N ASN A 81 0.59 4.59 6.61
CA ASN A 81 0.31 5.77 7.43
C ASN A 81 -1.08 5.67 8.06
N CYS A 82 -2.05 5.15 7.32
CA CYS A 82 -3.37 4.91 7.86
C CYS A 82 -3.31 3.90 9.01
N LEU A 83 -2.61 2.79 8.82
CA LEU A 83 -2.48 1.78 9.87
C LEU A 83 -1.76 2.33 11.10
N LEU A 84 -0.75 3.18 10.89
CA LEU A 84 -0.06 3.84 12.00
C LEU A 84 -1.02 4.72 12.80
N SER A 85 -1.84 5.50 12.12
CA SER A 85 -2.77 6.41 12.79
C SER A 85 -3.81 5.65 13.60
N ARG A 86 -4.06 4.39 13.25
CA ARG A 86 -5.02 3.55 13.98
C ARG A 86 -4.34 2.64 15.00
N GLY A 87 -3.01 2.74 15.14
CA GLY A 87 -2.26 1.93 16.10
C GLY A 87 -2.15 0.47 15.74
N LEU A 88 -2.36 0.12 14.47
CA LEU A 88 -2.32 -1.27 14.03
C LEU A 88 -0.92 -1.74 13.68
N VAL A 89 0.01 -0.82 13.43
CA VAL A 89 1.41 -1.13 13.22
C VAL A 89 2.25 -0.12 13.99
N GLU A 90 3.51 -0.47 14.25
CA GLU A 90 4.42 0.39 15.00
C GLU A 90 5.30 1.24 14.10
N SER A 91 5.41 0.87 12.84
CA SER A 91 6.21 1.62 11.87
C SER A 91 5.66 1.39 10.48
N ASN A 92 6.10 2.23 9.55
CA ASN A 92 5.68 2.15 8.16
C ASN A 92 6.78 1.43 7.37
N PRO A 93 6.55 0.18 6.91
CA PRO A 93 7.61 -0.58 6.22
C PRO A 93 7.96 0.02 4.85
N ALA A 94 7.14 0.90 4.31
CA ALA A 94 7.42 1.55 3.04
C ALA A 94 8.09 2.92 3.21
N ARG A 95 8.39 3.32 4.45
CA ARG A 95 8.84 4.68 4.75
C ARG A 95 10.04 5.11 3.91
N ASN A 96 11.02 4.23 3.74
CA ASN A 96 12.24 4.56 3.03
C ASN A 96 12.34 3.90 1.65
N VAL A 97 11.25 3.28 1.19
CA VAL A 97 11.24 2.64 -0.12
C VAL A 97 11.05 3.69 -1.19
N THR A 98 11.82 3.56 -2.28
CA THR A 98 11.71 4.46 -3.44
C THR A 98 11.49 3.63 -4.69
N ALA A 99 10.92 4.30 -5.70
CA ALA A 99 10.68 3.64 -6.98
C ALA A 99 11.96 3.52 -7.82
#